data_7a1cb055a73bf89f5cdca6277d03b9ca
#
_entry.id   7a1cb055a73bf89f5cdca6277d03b9ca
#
_cell.length_a   1.000
_cell.length_b   1.000
_cell.length_c   1.000
_cell.angle_alpha   90.00
_cell.angle_beta   90.00
_cell.angle_gamma   90.00
#
_symmetry.space_group_name_H-M   'P 1'
#
loop_
_entity.id
_entity.type
_entity.pdbx_description
1 polymer ?
#
loop_
_entity_poly.entity_id
_entity_poly.type
_entity_poly.pdbx_seq_one_letter_code
_entity_poly.pdbx_strand_id
1 'polypeptide(L)'
;MPKREDIKSILIIGAGPIIIGQACEFDYSGTQACKALKKEGYRIILVNSNPATIMTDPEVADATYIEPITSEIIEKIILKEKPDALLPTMGGQTALNVSLEIASSGFLKKNNVELIGANKEAISKAENREEFRVAMNSIGLETPKSFIAHTLEEANSKIDSIGLPAIIRPSFTLGGTGGGIAYNVEEFNQIVSDGLKNSPNSEVLVEESVIGWKEFEMEVVRDKSDNCIIICSIENIDPMGVHTGDSITVAPALTLTDREYQELRNASIKTLREIGCLLYTSDAADE
;
A
#
# COMPACT_ATOMS: atom_id res chain seq x y z
N MET A 1 16.53 -14.90 -6.93
CA MET A 1 17.61 -13.89 -6.95
C MET A 1 18.68 -14.27 -5.96
N PRO A 2 19.96 -13.99 -6.25
CA PRO A 2 21.00 -14.29 -5.27
C PRO A 2 20.84 -13.41 -4.03
N LYS A 3 21.19 -13.98 -2.86
CA LYS A 3 21.26 -13.28 -1.59
C LYS A 3 22.17 -12.04 -1.71
N ARG A 4 21.81 -10.96 -1.05
CA ARG A 4 22.66 -9.77 -0.91
C ARG A 4 23.69 -9.99 0.19
N GLU A 5 24.94 -10.12 -0.20
CA GLU A 5 26.07 -10.37 0.71
C GLU A 5 26.52 -9.11 1.48
N ASP A 6 26.16 -7.94 0.98
CA ASP A 6 26.45 -6.64 1.58
C ASP A 6 25.50 -6.26 2.74
N ILE A 7 24.36 -6.93 2.87
CA ILE A 7 23.40 -6.79 3.99
C ILE A 7 23.56 -7.99 4.93
N LYS A 8 23.63 -7.73 6.23
CA LYS A 8 23.70 -8.77 7.28
C LYS A 8 22.52 -8.69 8.25
N SER A 9 21.97 -7.50 8.44
CA SER A 9 20.89 -7.25 9.40
C SER A 9 19.81 -6.35 8.80
N ILE A 10 18.56 -6.69 9.10
CA ILE A 10 17.38 -6.01 8.54
C ILE A 10 16.43 -5.65 9.68
N LEU A 11 16.04 -4.38 9.75
CA LEU A 11 14.95 -3.91 10.62
C LEU A 11 13.63 -3.99 9.85
N ILE A 12 12.66 -4.67 10.43
CA ILE A 12 11.29 -4.79 9.90
C ILE A 12 10.35 -4.02 10.81
N ILE A 13 9.49 -3.19 10.24
CA ILE A 13 8.45 -2.46 10.96
C ILE A 13 7.12 -3.17 10.76
N GLY A 14 6.44 -3.51 11.85
CA GLY A 14 5.11 -4.10 11.82
C GLY A 14 4.00 -3.05 11.67
N ALA A 15 2.77 -3.52 11.54
CA ALA A 15 1.60 -2.68 11.29
C ALA A 15 1.02 -2.00 12.55
N GLY A 16 1.47 -2.39 13.73
CA GLY A 16 0.87 -1.92 14.98
C GLY A 16 -0.35 -2.74 15.39
N PRO A 17 -1.37 -2.11 15.99
CA PRO A 17 -2.61 -2.77 16.37
C PRO A 17 -3.36 -3.25 15.13
N ILE A 18 -3.95 -4.46 15.22
CA ILE A 18 -4.86 -4.96 14.18
C ILE A 18 -6.16 -4.15 14.29
N ILE A 19 -6.49 -3.42 13.24
CA ILE A 19 -7.73 -2.66 13.13
C ILE A 19 -8.75 -3.51 12.37
N ILE A 20 -10.00 -3.52 12.82
CA ILE A 20 -11.08 -4.24 12.12
C ILE A 20 -11.20 -3.67 10.69
N GLY A 21 -11.15 -4.55 9.68
CA GLY A 21 -11.14 -4.17 8.26
C GLY A 21 -9.76 -3.95 7.66
N GLN A 22 -8.71 -3.86 8.49
CA GLN A 22 -7.32 -4.03 8.06
C GLN A 22 -6.83 -5.35 8.64
N ALA A 23 -6.65 -6.29 7.78
CA ALA A 23 -6.50 -7.68 8.11
C ALA A 23 -5.28 -8.02 8.96
N CYS A 24 -5.35 -9.17 9.58
CA CYS A 24 -4.20 -9.93 10.07
C CYS A 24 -3.14 -10.22 8.98
N GLU A 25 -3.38 -9.82 7.76
CA GLU A 25 -2.50 -9.96 6.59
C GLU A 25 -1.11 -9.41 6.86
N PHE A 26 -1.01 -8.21 7.39
CA PHE A 26 0.29 -7.61 7.71
C PHE A 26 1.04 -8.36 8.81
N ASP A 27 0.36 -8.91 9.79
CA ASP A 27 0.98 -9.74 10.83
C ASP A 27 1.51 -11.05 10.23
N TYR A 28 0.72 -11.69 9.37
CA TYR A 28 1.12 -12.88 8.65
C TYR A 28 2.26 -12.58 7.67
N SER A 29 2.14 -11.57 6.83
CA SER A 29 3.15 -11.19 5.83
C SER A 29 4.48 -10.83 6.49
N GLY A 30 4.44 -10.03 7.56
CA GLY A 30 5.63 -9.68 8.33
C GLY A 30 6.27 -10.88 9.00
N THR A 31 5.48 -11.81 9.54
CA THR A 31 5.98 -13.07 10.09
C THR A 31 6.66 -13.91 9.02
N GLN A 32 6.07 -14.04 7.83
CA GLN A 32 6.65 -14.78 6.72
C GLN A 32 7.93 -14.13 6.21
N ALA A 33 7.97 -12.79 6.13
CA ALA A 33 9.18 -12.04 5.78
C ALA A 33 10.30 -12.30 6.78
N CYS A 34 10.02 -12.23 8.09
CA CYS A 34 11.00 -12.57 9.12
C CYS A 34 11.55 -13.98 8.95
N LYS A 35 10.67 -14.98 8.76
CA LYS A 35 11.07 -16.39 8.57
C LYS A 35 11.90 -16.58 7.30
N ALA A 36 11.49 -16.00 6.18
CA ALA A 36 12.18 -16.12 4.90
C ALA A 36 13.58 -15.49 4.98
N LEU A 37 13.68 -14.27 5.48
CA LEU A 37 14.96 -13.56 5.60
C LEU A 37 15.90 -14.22 6.61
N LYS A 38 15.38 -14.74 7.72
CA LYS A 38 16.14 -15.50 8.71
C LYS A 38 16.68 -16.80 8.10
N LYS A 39 15.88 -17.49 7.28
CA LYS A 39 16.31 -18.69 6.53
C LYS A 39 17.46 -18.37 5.55
N GLU A 40 17.46 -17.19 4.96
CA GLU A 40 18.54 -16.68 4.11
C GLU A 40 19.80 -16.26 4.94
N GLY A 41 19.72 -16.29 6.27
CA GLY A 41 20.83 -16.01 7.17
C GLY A 41 21.03 -14.53 7.48
N TYR A 42 20.01 -13.69 7.33
CA TYR A 42 20.02 -12.33 7.83
C TYR A 42 19.65 -12.30 9.32
N ARG A 43 20.25 -11.38 10.06
CA ARG A 43 19.83 -11.04 11.42
C ARG A 43 18.57 -10.15 11.33
N ILE A 44 17.50 -10.55 11.96
CA ILE A 44 16.22 -9.86 11.90
C ILE A 44 15.96 -9.10 13.20
N ILE A 45 15.69 -7.81 13.06
CA ILE A 45 15.25 -6.91 14.12
C ILE A 45 13.81 -6.53 13.77
N LEU A 46 12.89 -6.71 14.71
CA LEU A 46 11.50 -6.43 14.52
C LEU A 46 11.02 -5.38 15.52
N VAL A 47 10.22 -4.42 15.06
CA VAL A 47 9.46 -3.52 15.93
C VAL A 47 7.98 -3.60 15.59
N ASN A 48 7.16 -3.82 16.60
CA ASN A 48 5.70 -3.76 16.49
C ASN A 48 5.11 -3.29 17.83
N SER A 49 4.08 -2.47 17.80
CA SER A 49 3.46 -1.97 19.03
C SER A 49 2.46 -2.94 19.67
N ASN A 50 2.04 -3.97 18.96
CA ASN A 50 1.10 -4.96 19.47
C ASN A 50 1.84 -6.20 20.01
N PRO A 51 1.76 -6.49 21.33
CA PRO A 51 2.41 -7.67 21.91
C PRO A 51 1.70 -8.98 21.62
N ALA A 52 0.47 -8.95 21.12
CA ALA A 52 -0.40 -10.11 20.96
C ALA A 52 -0.52 -10.57 19.50
N THR A 53 0.53 -10.39 18.71
CA THR A 53 0.59 -10.82 17.30
C THR A 53 1.54 -11.99 17.11
N ILE A 54 1.37 -12.75 16.02
CA ILE A 54 2.28 -13.85 15.65
C ILE A 54 3.69 -13.27 15.39
N MET A 55 3.76 -12.10 14.78
CA MET A 55 5.00 -11.42 14.44
C MET A 55 5.88 -11.14 15.67
N THR A 56 5.26 -10.81 16.82
CA THR A 56 5.99 -10.48 18.06
C THR A 56 6.35 -11.69 18.91
N ASP A 57 6.08 -12.91 18.44
CA ASP A 57 6.58 -14.12 19.08
C ASP A 57 8.11 -14.08 19.17
N PRO A 58 8.71 -14.38 20.35
CA PRO A 58 10.17 -14.30 20.55
C PRO A 58 11.01 -15.15 19.59
N GLU A 59 10.42 -16.19 18.97
CA GLU A 59 11.14 -17.09 18.06
C GLU A 59 11.19 -16.52 16.62
N VAL A 60 10.38 -15.52 16.30
CA VAL A 60 10.23 -14.99 14.93
C VAL A 60 11.45 -14.15 14.53
N ALA A 61 11.90 -13.25 15.39
CA ALA A 61 13.04 -12.38 15.12
C ALA A 61 14.19 -12.60 16.09
N ASP A 62 15.40 -12.11 15.75
CA ASP A 62 16.57 -12.18 16.62
C ASP A 62 16.56 -11.10 17.71
N ALA A 63 15.86 -10.00 17.44
CA ALA A 63 15.56 -8.96 18.42
C ALA A 63 14.17 -8.40 18.15
N THR A 64 13.28 -8.44 19.15
CA THR A 64 11.91 -7.93 19.06
C THR A 64 11.71 -6.76 20.00
N TYR A 65 11.19 -5.65 19.47
CA TYR A 65 10.84 -4.45 20.19
C TYR A 65 9.32 -4.28 20.18
N ILE A 66 8.71 -4.33 21.36
CA ILE A 66 7.29 -4.04 21.56
C ILE A 66 7.21 -2.59 22.02
N GLU A 67 7.20 -1.69 21.04
CA GLU A 67 7.31 -0.24 21.26
C GLU A 67 6.38 0.51 20.28
N PRO A 68 5.98 1.74 20.60
CA PRO A 68 5.24 2.57 19.67
C PRO A 68 5.98 2.76 18.35
N ILE A 69 5.24 2.64 17.23
CA ILE A 69 5.78 2.84 15.89
C ILE A 69 5.80 4.35 15.59
N THR A 70 6.84 5.01 16.05
CA THR A 70 7.10 6.44 15.84
C THR A 70 8.53 6.64 15.35
N SER A 71 8.76 7.73 14.60
CA SER A 71 10.10 8.08 14.08
C SER A 71 11.15 8.08 15.18
N GLU A 72 10.85 8.69 16.34
CA GLU A 72 11.76 8.77 17.48
C GLU A 72 12.18 7.39 18.01
N ILE A 73 11.23 6.47 18.14
CA ILE A 73 11.51 5.11 18.65
C ILE A 73 12.30 4.32 17.62
N ILE A 74 11.90 4.38 16.34
CA ILE A 74 12.62 3.68 15.26
C ILE A 74 14.06 4.20 15.15
N GLU A 75 14.28 5.51 15.24
CA GLU A 75 15.64 6.08 15.27
C GLU A 75 16.47 5.57 16.44
N LYS A 76 15.89 5.46 17.64
CA LYS A 76 16.57 4.88 18.81
C LYS A 76 16.94 3.41 18.58
N ILE A 77 16.05 2.63 17.98
CA ILE A 77 16.31 1.22 17.64
C ILE A 77 17.44 1.13 16.61
N ILE A 78 17.41 1.96 15.57
CA ILE A 78 18.47 2.01 14.54
C ILE A 78 19.83 2.35 15.16
N LEU A 79 19.90 3.32 16.05
CA LEU A 79 21.15 3.70 16.72
C LEU A 79 21.69 2.57 17.61
N LYS A 80 20.82 1.80 18.25
CA LYS A 80 21.19 0.69 19.12
C LYS A 80 21.60 -0.56 18.33
N GLU A 81 20.79 -0.95 17.37
CA GLU A 81 20.93 -2.22 16.64
C GLU A 81 21.83 -2.11 15.39
N LYS A 82 21.93 -0.90 14.83
CA LYS A 82 22.72 -0.59 13.63
C LYS A 82 22.42 -1.55 12.47
N PRO A 83 21.14 -1.67 12.05
CA PRO A 83 20.79 -2.51 10.92
C PRO A 83 21.41 -1.97 9.63
N ASP A 84 21.74 -2.85 8.69
CA ASP A 84 22.21 -2.46 7.36
C ASP A 84 21.06 -1.97 6.48
N ALA A 85 19.85 -2.50 6.72
CA ALA A 85 18.67 -2.19 5.94
C ALA A 85 17.40 -2.04 6.79
N LEU A 86 16.45 -1.27 6.27
CA LEU A 86 15.09 -1.10 6.78
C LEU A 86 14.09 -1.59 5.73
N LEU A 87 13.20 -2.51 6.12
CA LEU A 87 12.11 -3.05 5.31
C LEU A 87 10.77 -2.51 5.83
N PRO A 88 10.15 -1.53 5.15
CA PRO A 88 8.93 -0.88 5.61
C PRO A 88 7.65 -1.55 5.10
N THR A 89 7.72 -2.32 4.01
CA THR A 89 6.54 -2.76 3.24
C THR A 89 5.71 -3.85 3.92
N MET A 90 6.16 -4.38 5.05
CA MET A 90 5.46 -5.44 5.79
C MET A 90 4.54 -4.92 6.90
N GLY A 91 4.45 -3.62 7.09
CA GLY A 91 3.69 -3.02 8.20
C GLY A 91 2.61 -2.03 7.75
N GLY A 92 2.17 -2.11 6.49
CA GLY A 92 1.13 -1.25 5.94
C GLY A 92 1.45 0.24 6.04
N GLN A 93 0.43 1.08 5.99
CA GLN A 93 0.55 2.53 5.96
C GLN A 93 1.33 3.10 7.16
N THR A 94 1.18 2.50 8.34
CA THR A 94 1.90 2.95 9.54
C THR A 94 3.41 2.86 9.35
N ALA A 95 3.90 1.73 8.85
CA ALA A 95 5.33 1.52 8.62
C ALA A 95 5.86 2.39 7.48
N LEU A 96 5.09 2.52 6.39
CA LEU A 96 5.45 3.35 5.24
C LEU A 96 5.59 4.83 5.63
N ASN A 97 4.60 5.39 6.35
CA ASN A 97 4.61 6.79 6.78
C ASN A 97 5.82 7.10 7.67
N VAL A 98 6.08 6.27 8.69
CA VAL A 98 7.23 6.45 9.59
C VAL A 98 8.54 6.33 8.82
N SER A 99 8.64 5.38 7.91
CA SER A 99 9.85 5.19 7.10
C SER A 99 10.11 6.37 6.16
N LEU A 100 9.07 6.95 5.55
CA LEU A 100 9.17 8.16 4.74
C LEU A 100 9.64 9.36 5.55
N GLU A 101 9.13 9.52 6.77
CA GLU A 101 9.54 10.60 7.69
C GLU A 101 11.04 10.49 8.03
N ILE A 102 11.48 9.32 8.46
CA ILE A 102 12.89 9.06 8.81
C ILE A 102 13.81 9.16 7.58
N ALA A 103 13.37 8.69 6.41
CA ALA A 103 14.15 8.84 5.18
C ALA A 103 14.26 10.32 4.75
N SER A 104 13.17 11.08 4.90
CA SER A 104 13.11 12.51 4.55
C SER A 104 13.98 13.39 5.44
N SER A 105 14.13 13.04 6.73
CA SER A 105 15.04 13.72 7.66
C SER A 105 16.52 13.51 7.31
N GLY A 106 16.84 12.56 6.43
CA GLY A 106 18.21 12.16 6.11
C GLY A 106 18.85 11.23 7.15
N PHE A 107 18.11 10.80 8.16
CA PHE A 107 18.61 9.97 9.25
C PHE A 107 19.12 8.61 8.77
N LEU A 108 18.38 7.93 7.87
CA LEU A 108 18.82 6.64 7.30
C LEU A 108 20.17 6.76 6.60
N LYS A 109 20.33 7.78 5.76
CA LYS A 109 21.59 8.02 5.04
C LYS A 109 22.74 8.31 5.99
N LYS A 110 22.50 9.11 7.04
CA LYS A 110 23.51 9.44 8.05
C LYS A 110 24.01 8.21 8.81
N ASN A 111 23.15 7.21 8.99
CA ASN A 111 23.47 5.99 9.73
C ASN A 111 23.78 4.79 8.82
N ASN A 112 23.92 5.01 7.49
CA ASN A 112 24.18 3.99 6.48
C ASN A 112 23.14 2.86 6.46
N VAL A 113 21.88 3.19 6.67
CA VAL A 113 20.76 2.23 6.58
C VAL A 113 20.09 2.36 5.22
N GLU A 114 20.05 1.28 4.45
CA GLU A 114 19.39 1.23 3.15
C GLU A 114 17.89 0.97 3.33
N LEU A 115 17.05 1.76 2.67
CA LEU A 115 15.61 1.46 2.57
C LEU A 115 15.43 0.41 1.45
N ILE A 116 15.00 -0.80 1.81
CA ILE A 116 14.83 -1.93 0.88
C ILE A 116 13.35 -2.23 0.64
N GLY A 117 13.07 -2.95 -0.46
CA GLY A 117 11.71 -3.23 -0.90
C GLY A 117 11.18 -2.12 -1.78
N ALA A 118 10.90 -0.96 -1.22
CA ALA A 118 10.54 0.24 -1.96
C ALA A 118 11.40 1.42 -1.48
N ASN A 119 11.90 2.22 -2.39
CA ASN A 119 12.61 3.46 -2.06
C ASN A 119 11.63 4.58 -1.77
N LYS A 120 12.12 5.71 -1.25
CA LYS A 120 11.30 6.86 -0.87
C LYS A 120 10.44 7.37 -2.03
N GLU A 121 11.01 7.46 -3.22
CA GLU A 121 10.35 7.94 -4.42
C GLU A 121 9.24 6.99 -4.87
N ALA A 122 9.48 5.68 -4.80
CA ALA A 122 8.48 4.66 -5.12
C ALA A 122 7.31 4.69 -4.13
N ILE A 123 7.60 4.79 -2.83
CA ILE A 123 6.56 4.88 -1.79
C ILE A 123 5.73 6.16 -2.00
N SER A 124 6.37 7.33 -2.19
CA SER A 124 5.64 8.59 -2.43
C SER A 124 4.72 8.49 -3.65
N LYS A 125 5.24 7.96 -4.77
CA LYS A 125 4.50 7.83 -6.01
C LYS A 125 3.34 6.83 -5.90
N ALA A 126 3.50 5.75 -5.14
CA ALA A 126 2.46 4.76 -4.93
C ALA A 126 1.36 5.25 -3.97
N GLU A 127 1.75 5.95 -2.89
CA GLU A 127 0.83 6.39 -1.84
C GLU A 127 0.11 7.69 -2.15
N ASN A 128 0.75 8.59 -2.94
CA ASN A 128 0.13 9.84 -3.34
C ASN A 128 -0.75 9.61 -4.57
N ARG A 129 -2.06 9.72 -4.41
CA ARG A 129 -3.05 9.44 -5.47
C ARG A 129 -2.85 10.29 -6.73
N GLU A 130 -2.48 11.57 -6.56
CA GLU A 130 -2.26 12.44 -7.71
C GLU A 130 -0.96 12.07 -8.44
N GLU A 131 0.12 11.77 -7.71
CA GLU A 131 1.37 11.28 -8.30
C GLU A 131 1.15 9.94 -9.01
N PHE A 132 0.38 9.03 -8.39
CA PHE A 132 0.01 7.75 -8.98
C PHE A 132 -0.80 7.93 -10.27
N ARG A 133 -1.84 8.78 -10.25
CA ARG A 133 -2.67 9.08 -11.42
C ARG A 133 -1.84 9.65 -12.56
N VAL A 134 -0.95 10.60 -12.27
CA VAL A 134 -0.02 11.17 -13.27
C VAL A 134 0.91 10.09 -13.82
N ALA A 135 1.46 9.23 -12.95
CA ALA A 135 2.32 8.13 -13.36
C ALA A 135 1.58 7.14 -14.28
N MET A 136 0.37 6.72 -13.93
CA MET A 136 -0.43 5.80 -14.77
C MET A 136 -0.75 6.42 -16.13
N ASN A 137 -1.18 7.66 -16.15
CA ASN A 137 -1.44 8.38 -17.40
C ASN A 137 -0.19 8.49 -18.30
N SER A 138 1.00 8.68 -17.71
CA SER A 138 2.26 8.80 -18.45
C SER A 138 2.64 7.53 -19.22
N ILE A 139 2.19 6.36 -18.74
CA ILE A 139 2.43 5.06 -19.37
C ILE A 139 1.24 4.57 -20.20
N GLY A 140 0.21 5.42 -20.34
CA GLY A 140 -0.97 5.15 -21.17
C GLY A 140 -1.98 4.18 -20.53
N LEU A 141 -2.02 4.15 -19.19
CA LEU A 141 -3.05 3.47 -18.42
C LEU A 141 -4.11 4.47 -17.96
N GLU A 142 -5.35 4.05 -18.00
CA GLU A 142 -6.48 4.82 -17.51
C GLU A 142 -6.69 4.57 -16.01
N THR A 143 -7.09 5.61 -15.32
CA THR A 143 -7.56 5.56 -13.93
C THR A 143 -8.99 6.07 -13.89
N PRO A 144 -9.79 5.74 -12.86
CA PRO A 144 -11.10 6.33 -12.67
C PRO A 144 -11.02 7.86 -12.74
N LYS A 145 -11.98 8.49 -13.39
CA LYS A 145 -12.06 9.96 -13.42
C LYS A 145 -12.23 10.47 -12.01
N SER A 146 -11.43 11.44 -11.64
CA SER A 146 -11.43 11.96 -10.28
C SER A 146 -11.09 13.44 -10.24
N PHE A 147 -11.51 14.09 -9.16
CA PHE A 147 -11.08 15.44 -8.81
C PHE A 147 -11.01 15.61 -7.30
N ILE A 148 -10.19 16.54 -6.87
CA ILE A 148 -10.09 16.96 -5.47
C ILE A 148 -11.00 18.18 -5.27
N ALA A 149 -11.68 18.25 -4.12
CA ALA A 149 -12.46 19.40 -3.69
C ALA A 149 -12.17 19.73 -2.22
N HIS A 150 -12.11 21.04 -1.94
CA HIS A 150 -11.90 21.58 -0.60
C HIS A 150 -13.16 22.25 -0.04
N THR A 151 -14.17 22.43 -0.87
CA THR A 151 -15.48 22.97 -0.49
C THR A 151 -16.62 22.22 -1.18
N LEU A 152 -17.81 22.29 -0.61
CA LEU A 152 -18.99 21.69 -1.21
C LEU A 152 -19.35 22.35 -2.55
N GLU A 153 -19.16 23.66 -2.66
CA GLU A 153 -19.42 24.42 -3.90
C GLU A 153 -18.47 23.97 -5.01
N GLU A 154 -17.21 23.77 -4.70
CA GLU A 154 -16.23 23.25 -5.65
C GLU A 154 -16.62 21.85 -6.11
N ALA A 155 -16.98 20.96 -5.20
CA ALA A 155 -17.43 19.61 -5.51
C ALA A 155 -18.65 19.62 -6.43
N ASN A 156 -19.66 20.43 -6.11
CA ASN A 156 -20.88 20.57 -6.92
C ASN A 156 -20.60 21.14 -8.32
N SER A 157 -19.62 22.01 -8.47
CA SER A 157 -19.26 22.56 -9.77
C SER A 157 -18.61 21.55 -10.72
N LYS A 158 -18.05 20.48 -10.18
CA LYS A 158 -17.26 19.46 -10.93
C LYS A 158 -17.98 18.12 -11.09
N ILE A 159 -19.06 17.84 -10.33
CA ILE A 159 -19.67 16.51 -10.30
C ILE A 159 -20.17 16.05 -11.68
N ASP A 160 -20.64 16.97 -12.51
CA ASP A 160 -21.13 16.66 -13.86
C ASP A 160 -20.04 16.04 -14.76
N SER A 161 -18.75 16.27 -14.46
CA SER A 161 -17.63 15.69 -15.19
C SER A 161 -17.41 14.21 -14.90
N ILE A 162 -17.88 13.74 -13.76
CA ILE A 162 -17.79 12.35 -13.30
C ILE A 162 -19.12 11.65 -13.45
N GLY A 163 -20.21 12.31 -13.04
CA GLY A 163 -21.55 11.72 -12.96
C GLY A 163 -21.77 10.97 -11.64
N LEU A 164 -22.95 10.33 -11.57
CA LEU A 164 -23.34 9.49 -10.43
C LEU A 164 -23.63 8.07 -10.92
N PRO A 165 -23.34 7.03 -10.12
CA PRO A 165 -22.84 7.11 -8.75
C PRO A 165 -21.37 7.57 -8.69
N ALA A 166 -21.02 8.29 -7.60
CA ALA A 166 -19.67 8.76 -7.34
C ALA A 166 -19.17 8.26 -5.97
N ILE A 167 -17.88 7.98 -5.87
CA ILE A 167 -17.22 7.59 -4.63
C ILE A 167 -16.57 8.85 -4.04
N ILE A 168 -16.80 9.08 -2.76
CA ILE A 168 -16.22 10.19 -2.01
C ILE A 168 -15.28 9.61 -0.96
N ARG A 169 -14.02 10.06 -0.95
CA ARG A 169 -12.99 9.61 -0.02
C ARG A 169 -12.32 10.81 0.63
N PRO A 170 -12.52 11.04 1.93
CA PRO A 170 -11.78 12.06 2.66
C PRO A 170 -10.28 11.74 2.69
N SER A 171 -9.46 12.77 2.53
CA SER A 171 -8.00 12.59 2.64
C SER A 171 -7.58 12.36 4.09
N PHE A 172 -6.57 11.51 4.29
CA PHE A 172 -5.96 11.19 5.59
C PHE A 172 -6.92 10.59 6.64
N THR A 173 -8.00 9.93 6.21
CA THR A 173 -8.88 9.16 7.11
C THR A 173 -8.61 7.67 7.01
N LEU A 174 -8.79 6.95 8.12
CA LEU A 174 -8.63 5.50 8.20
C LEU A 174 -9.99 4.80 8.09
N GLY A 175 -10.01 3.64 7.43
CA GLY A 175 -11.15 2.73 7.44
C GLY A 175 -12.43 3.30 6.80
N GLY A 176 -12.31 4.17 5.78
CA GLY A 176 -13.46 4.73 5.07
C GLY A 176 -14.28 5.74 5.87
N THR A 177 -13.77 6.22 7.03
CA THR A 177 -14.47 7.18 7.88
C THR A 177 -14.79 8.46 7.14
N GLY A 178 -16.08 8.82 7.07
CA GLY A 178 -16.57 10.02 6.38
C GLY A 178 -16.63 9.92 4.87
N GLY A 179 -16.24 8.79 4.28
CA GLY A 179 -16.38 8.47 2.87
C GLY A 179 -17.69 7.72 2.59
N GLY A 180 -17.99 7.52 1.31
CA GLY A 180 -19.15 6.77 0.88
C GLY A 180 -19.40 6.85 -0.61
N ILE A 181 -20.49 6.21 -1.03
CA ILE A 181 -20.94 6.21 -2.41
C ILE A 181 -22.25 7.01 -2.48
N ALA A 182 -22.26 8.01 -3.36
CA ALA A 182 -23.43 8.83 -3.62
C ALA A 182 -24.11 8.39 -4.89
N TYR A 183 -25.39 8.05 -4.80
CA TYR A 183 -26.21 7.65 -5.94
C TYR A 183 -27.08 8.80 -6.48
N ASN A 184 -27.21 9.87 -5.70
CA ASN A 184 -27.98 11.07 -6.06
C ASN A 184 -27.29 12.31 -5.47
N VAL A 185 -27.77 13.50 -5.88
CA VAL A 185 -27.18 14.79 -5.50
C VAL A 185 -27.30 15.07 -4.00
N GLU A 186 -28.40 14.64 -3.38
CA GLU A 186 -28.63 14.81 -1.94
C GLU A 186 -27.61 14.03 -1.13
N GLU A 187 -27.41 12.75 -1.44
CA GLU A 187 -26.39 11.90 -0.83
C GLU A 187 -24.99 12.46 -1.08
N PHE A 188 -24.71 12.92 -2.31
CA PHE A 188 -23.44 13.53 -2.66
C PHE A 188 -23.11 14.72 -1.76
N ASN A 189 -24.05 15.65 -1.62
CA ASN A 189 -23.88 16.83 -0.77
C ASN A 189 -23.63 16.47 0.69
N GLN A 190 -24.36 15.47 1.20
CA GLN A 190 -24.22 15.01 2.58
C GLN A 190 -22.84 14.38 2.80
N ILE A 191 -22.44 13.41 1.96
CA ILE A 191 -21.19 12.68 2.11
C ILE A 191 -19.98 13.61 1.92
N VAL A 192 -20.02 14.51 0.92
CA VAL A 192 -18.94 15.50 0.74
C VAL A 192 -18.82 16.42 1.97
N SER A 193 -19.95 16.93 2.50
CA SER A 193 -19.94 17.78 3.69
C SER A 193 -19.33 17.06 4.90
N ASP A 194 -19.70 15.80 5.10
CA ASP A 194 -19.18 15.01 6.21
C ASP A 194 -17.70 14.62 5.99
N GLY A 195 -17.34 14.31 4.75
CA GLY A 195 -15.97 14.05 4.35
C GLY A 195 -15.03 15.23 4.61
N LEU A 196 -15.43 16.43 4.20
CA LEU A 196 -14.67 17.67 4.44
C LEU A 196 -14.48 17.98 5.94
N LYS A 197 -15.47 17.67 6.79
CA LYS A 197 -15.37 17.83 8.25
C LYS A 197 -14.44 16.81 8.89
N ASN A 198 -14.43 15.59 8.38
CA ASN A 198 -13.62 14.50 8.92
C ASN A 198 -12.17 14.52 8.41
N SER A 199 -11.91 15.14 7.26
CA SER A 199 -10.57 15.28 6.71
C SER A 199 -9.77 16.36 7.45
N PRO A 200 -8.58 16.05 7.98
CA PRO A 200 -7.73 17.01 8.70
C PRO A 200 -7.34 18.25 7.87
N ASN A 201 -7.27 18.11 6.56
CA ASN A 201 -6.93 19.19 5.63
C ASN A 201 -8.15 19.72 4.86
N SER A 202 -9.39 19.34 5.27
CA SER A 202 -10.63 19.72 4.59
C SER A 202 -10.58 19.41 3.09
N GLU A 203 -10.21 18.19 2.75
CA GLU A 203 -10.05 17.72 1.37
C GLU A 203 -10.79 16.41 1.18
N VAL A 204 -11.51 16.30 0.07
CA VAL A 204 -12.13 15.06 -0.39
C VAL A 204 -11.72 14.78 -1.83
N LEU A 205 -11.44 13.51 -2.12
CA LEU A 205 -11.35 13.00 -3.47
C LEU A 205 -12.73 12.51 -3.89
N VAL A 206 -13.16 12.91 -5.07
CA VAL A 206 -14.40 12.43 -5.71
C VAL A 206 -14.00 11.65 -6.96
N GLU A 207 -14.47 10.40 -7.07
CA GLU A 207 -14.12 9.49 -8.16
C GLU A 207 -15.36 8.91 -8.81
N GLU A 208 -15.30 8.59 -10.10
CA GLU A 208 -16.32 7.79 -10.76
C GLU A 208 -16.41 6.39 -10.14
N SER A 209 -17.62 5.90 -10.00
CA SER A 209 -17.83 4.57 -9.43
C SER A 209 -17.58 3.48 -10.46
N VAL A 210 -16.74 2.51 -10.06
CA VAL A 210 -16.51 1.27 -10.83
C VAL A 210 -17.23 0.07 -10.21
N ILE A 211 -18.23 0.32 -9.34
CA ILE A 211 -19.07 -0.73 -8.75
C ILE A 211 -19.69 -1.61 -9.84
N GLY A 212 -19.63 -2.91 -9.63
CA GLY A 212 -20.15 -3.90 -10.55
C GLY A 212 -19.21 -4.27 -11.69
N TRP A 213 -18.04 -3.65 -11.78
CA TRP A 213 -17.00 -4.08 -12.70
C TRP A 213 -16.41 -5.41 -12.26
N LYS A 214 -15.78 -6.12 -13.17
CA LYS A 214 -14.94 -7.27 -12.83
C LYS A 214 -13.62 -6.80 -12.23
N GLU A 215 -13.12 -7.55 -11.27
CA GLU A 215 -11.89 -7.27 -10.56
C GLU A 215 -10.87 -8.37 -10.83
N PHE A 216 -9.69 -7.97 -11.27
CA PHE A 216 -8.55 -8.84 -11.50
C PHE A 216 -7.29 -8.25 -10.89
N GLU A 217 -6.47 -9.11 -10.32
CA GLU A 217 -5.21 -8.74 -9.71
C GLU A 217 -4.06 -9.50 -10.38
N MET A 218 -2.90 -8.91 -10.41
CA MET A 218 -1.69 -9.51 -10.98
C MET A 218 -0.56 -9.45 -9.96
N GLU A 219 -0.15 -10.59 -9.46
CA GLU A 219 1.04 -10.68 -8.61
C GLU A 219 2.30 -10.60 -9.46
N VAL A 220 3.07 -9.54 -9.25
CA VAL A 220 4.24 -9.22 -10.07
C VAL A 220 5.47 -8.97 -9.22
N VAL A 221 6.58 -9.60 -9.60
CA VAL A 221 7.88 -9.42 -8.96
C VAL A 221 8.86 -8.83 -9.95
N ARG A 222 9.61 -7.81 -9.51
CA ARG A 222 10.65 -7.18 -10.32
C ARG A 222 11.97 -7.08 -9.53
N ASP A 223 13.09 -7.38 -10.16
CA ASP A 223 14.42 -7.25 -9.55
C ASP A 223 15.19 -6.00 -10.02
N LYS A 224 16.35 -5.77 -9.41
CA LYS A 224 17.24 -4.64 -9.76
C LYS A 224 17.77 -4.69 -11.20
N SER A 225 17.73 -5.85 -11.84
CA SER A 225 18.16 -6.05 -13.23
C SER A 225 17.00 -5.92 -14.21
N ASP A 226 15.84 -5.43 -13.74
CA ASP A 226 14.60 -5.28 -14.49
C ASP A 226 14.00 -6.61 -15.00
N ASN A 227 14.37 -7.74 -14.40
CA ASN A 227 13.66 -8.99 -14.62
C ASN A 227 12.30 -8.88 -13.94
N CYS A 228 11.23 -9.03 -14.72
CA CYS A 228 9.86 -8.88 -14.26
C CYS A 228 9.09 -10.17 -14.51
N ILE A 229 8.50 -10.73 -13.46
CA ILE A 229 7.80 -12.02 -13.51
C ILE A 229 6.39 -11.85 -12.98
N ILE A 230 5.40 -12.34 -13.71
CA ILE A 230 4.05 -12.53 -13.19
C ILE A 230 4.03 -13.86 -12.42
N ILE A 231 3.76 -13.79 -11.14
CA ILE A 231 3.67 -14.97 -10.26
C ILE A 231 2.35 -15.67 -10.52
N CYS A 232 1.24 -14.92 -10.46
CA CYS A 232 -0.10 -15.42 -10.80
C CYS A 232 -1.02 -14.26 -11.22
N SER A 233 -2.14 -14.64 -11.83
CA SER A 233 -3.30 -13.79 -12.02
C SER A 233 -4.41 -14.24 -11.08
N ILE A 234 -5.11 -13.29 -10.48
CA ILE A 234 -6.19 -13.54 -9.52
C ILE A 234 -7.47 -12.92 -10.07
N GLU A 235 -8.58 -13.59 -9.88
CA GLU A 235 -9.92 -13.09 -10.20
C GLU A 235 -10.76 -13.07 -8.94
N ASN A 236 -11.34 -11.93 -8.61
CA ASN A 236 -12.37 -11.80 -7.62
C ASN A 236 -13.71 -12.13 -8.26
N ILE A 237 -14.40 -13.15 -7.76
CA ILE A 237 -15.68 -13.62 -8.32
C ILE A 237 -16.78 -12.60 -8.03
N ASP A 238 -16.72 -11.96 -6.86
CA ASP A 238 -17.62 -10.87 -6.53
C ASP A 238 -17.22 -9.60 -7.31
N PRO A 239 -18.20 -8.80 -7.72
CA PRO A 239 -17.91 -7.59 -8.47
C PRO A 239 -17.26 -6.52 -7.60
N MET A 240 -16.57 -5.57 -8.23
CA MET A 240 -16.01 -4.40 -7.59
C MET A 240 -17.03 -3.72 -6.67
N GLY A 241 -16.62 -3.38 -5.45
CA GLY A 241 -17.45 -2.88 -4.36
C GLY A 241 -17.60 -3.85 -3.19
N VAL A 242 -17.27 -5.13 -3.39
CA VAL A 242 -17.04 -6.09 -2.31
C VAL A 242 -15.55 -6.04 -1.97
N HIS A 243 -15.22 -5.94 -0.68
CA HIS A 243 -13.80 -5.92 -0.26
C HIS A 243 -13.11 -7.23 -0.67
N THR A 244 -11.89 -7.15 -1.19
CA THR A 244 -11.12 -8.32 -1.67
C THR A 244 -11.03 -9.43 -0.61
N GLY A 245 -10.81 -9.08 0.65
CA GLY A 245 -10.76 -10.03 1.77
C GLY A 245 -12.09 -10.74 2.07
N ASP A 246 -13.21 -10.23 1.55
CA ASP A 246 -14.55 -10.79 1.70
C ASP A 246 -15.05 -11.47 0.42
N SER A 247 -14.30 -11.34 -0.68
CA SER A 247 -14.61 -11.93 -1.98
C SER A 247 -14.07 -13.37 -2.11
N ILE A 248 -14.71 -14.15 -2.96
CA ILE A 248 -14.15 -15.44 -3.41
C ILE A 248 -13.08 -15.15 -4.45
N THR A 249 -11.83 -15.40 -4.10
CA THR A 249 -10.69 -15.22 -4.98
C THR A 249 -10.24 -16.52 -5.63
N VAL A 250 -9.94 -16.49 -6.92
CA VAL A 250 -9.51 -17.66 -7.70
C VAL A 250 -8.21 -17.33 -8.42
N ALA A 251 -7.20 -18.19 -8.23
CA ALA A 251 -5.92 -18.11 -8.93
C ALA A 251 -5.62 -19.47 -9.62
N PRO A 252 -5.29 -19.45 -10.91
CA PRO A 252 -5.24 -18.32 -11.84
C PRO A 252 -6.65 -17.81 -12.21
N ALA A 253 -6.75 -16.56 -12.70
CA ALA A 253 -7.99 -16.00 -13.24
C ALA A 253 -8.59 -16.91 -14.31
N LEU A 254 -9.90 -17.16 -14.24
CA LEU A 254 -10.60 -18.16 -15.06
C LEU A 254 -11.31 -17.56 -16.27
N THR A 255 -11.73 -16.30 -16.20
CA THR A 255 -12.61 -15.68 -17.21
C THR A 255 -11.88 -14.74 -18.17
N LEU A 256 -10.57 -14.58 -18.03
CA LEU A 256 -9.75 -13.80 -18.96
C LEU A 256 -9.50 -14.57 -20.24
N THR A 257 -9.70 -13.90 -21.37
CA THR A 257 -9.15 -14.36 -22.63
C THR A 257 -7.63 -14.17 -22.66
N ASP A 258 -6.92 -14.89 -23.55
CA ASP A 258 -5.46 -14.71 -23.69
C ASP A 258 -5.08 -13.26 -24.01
N ARG A 259 -5.87 -12.57 -24.80
CA ARG A 259 -5.64 -11.16 -25.15
C ARG A 259 -5.75 -10.27 -23.91
N GLU A 260 -6.81 -10.39 -23.13
CA GLU A 260 -7.03 -9.63 -21.89
C GLU A 260 -5.92 -9.91 -20.88
N TYR A 261 -5.54 -11.17 -20.72
CA TYR A 261 -4.42 -11.55 -19.86
C TYR A 261 -3.11 -10.86 -20.28
N GLN A 262 -2.79 -10.83 -21.60
CA GLN A 262 -1.59 -10.17 -22.09
C GLN A 262 -1.65 -8.64 -21.91
N GLU A 263 -2.82 -8.04 -22.04
CA GLU A 263 -3.04 -6.61 -21.79
C GLU A 263 -2.79 -6.29 -20.30
N LEU A 264 -3.38 -7.05 -19.38
CA LEU A 264 -3.19 -6.89 -17.92
C LEU A 264 -1.72 -7.12 -17.51
N ARG A 265 -1.11 -8.20 -18.02
CA ARG A 265 0.31 -8.48 -17.81
C ARG A 265 1.20 -7.31 -18.23
N ASN A 266 0.97 -6.77 -19.42
CA ASN A 266 1.78 -5.67 -19.94
C ASN A 266 1.53 -4.37 -19.15
N ALA A 267 0.31 -4.12 -18.72
CA ALA A 267 -0.05 -3.00 -17.86
C ALA A 267 0.67 -3.10 -16.51
N SER A 268 0.60 -4.26 -15.85
CA SER A 268 1.24 -4.49 -14.55
C SER A 268 2.75 -4.32 -14.59
N ILE A 269 3.41 -4.84 -15.64
CA ILE A 269 4.86 -4.66 -15.83
C ILE A 269 5.22 -3.18 -16.03
N LYS A 270 4.43 -2.43 -16.82
CA LYS A 270 4.63 -0.99 -17.01
C LYS A 270 4.46 -0.23 -15.70
N THR A 271 3.44 -0.58 -14.91
CA THR A 271 3.16 0.04 -13.61
C THR A 271 4.33 -0.14 -12.65
N LEU A 272 4.83 -1.37 -12.46
CA LEU A 272 5.97 -1.60 -11.58
C LEU A 272 7.23 -0.85 -12.02
N ARG A 273 7.46 -0.74 -13.31
CA ARG A 273 8.59 0.01 -13.87
C ARG A 273 8.45 1.49 -13.62
N GLU A 274 7.26 2.06 -13.83
CA GLU A 274 6.98 3.48 -13.63
C GLU A 274 7.06 3.89 -12.16
N ILE A 275 6.50 3.09 -11.27
CA ILE A 275 6.59 3.33 -9.82
C ILE A 275 8.03 3.18 -9.35
N GLY A 276 8.82 2.30 -9.97
CA GLY A 276 10.19 2.03 -9.54
C GLY A 276 10.29 1.05 -8.38
N CYS A 277 9.21 0.29 -8.12
CA CYS A 277 9.20 -0.74 -7.10
C CYS A 277 10.15 -1.88 -7.48
N LEU A 278 10.99 -2.28 -6.55
CA LEU A 278 11.95 -3.37 -6.70
C LEU A 278 11.67 -4.39 -5.61
N LEU A 279 11.23 -5.57 -6.04
CA LEU A 279 11.16 -6.77 -5.20
C LEU A 279 10.53 -6.58 -3.82
N TYR A 280 9.30 -6.62 -3.77
CA TYR A 280 8.40 -7.11 -2.73
C TYR A 280 7.02 -6.78 -3.24
N THR A 281 6.19 -7.78 -3.30
CA THR A 281 4.80 -7.67 -3.58
C THR A 281 4.25 -6.40 -2.98
N SER A 282 3.93 -5.42 -3.79
CA SER A 282 2.91 -4.50 -3.38
C SER A 282 1.63 -5.32 -3.41
N ASP A 283 1.04 -5.51 -2.29
CA ASP A 283 -0.35 -5.85 -2.22
C ASP A 283 -1.11 -4.62 -2.73
N ALA A 284 -1.27 -4.56 -4.04
CA ALA A 284 -2.04 -3.51 -4.71
C ALA A 284 -3.54 -3.78 -4.59
N ALA A 285 -3.89 -4.82 -3.83
CA ALA A 285 -5.25 -5.29 -3.66
C ALA A 285 -6.02 -4.61 -2.53
N ASP A 286 -5.37 -3.83 -1.69
CA ASP A 286 -6.01 -3.23 -0.51
C ASP A 286 -6.41 -1.75 -0.66
N GLU A 287 -6.47 -1.21 -1.89
CA GLU A 287 -6.97 0.15 -2.11
C GLU A 287 -8.18 0.24 -3.04
#